data_c225f63f57e0d49564fb4ef027ad6226
#
_entry.id   c225f63f57e0d49564fb4ef027ad6226
#
_cell.length_a   1.000
_cell.length_b   1.000
_cell.length_c   1.000
_cell.angle_alpha   90.00
_cell.angle_beta   90.00
_cell.angle_gamma   90.00
#
_symmetry.space_group_name_H-M   'P 1'
#
loop_
_entity.id
_entity.type
_entity.pdbx_description
1 polymer ?
#
loop_
_entity_poly.entity_id
_entity_poly.type
_entity_poly.pdbx_seq_one_letter_code
_entity_poly.pdbx_strand_id
1 'polypeptide(L)'
;VSDASESRPLRGIGLKVLSVLVFVCMSTLIKAAGSTIPTGQITFYRSVFAIVPIVLFLIWRRELRTALHTRDFKGHVLRGFVGILAMSCGFYGLQHLPLPEAIAIGYAMPIFAVLFAAVFLKETVRLFRWTAVGIGLLGVVVITWPRLTLLRDGGMGASEATGALAVILSACLGAMAMILVRKLVHSERTHTIVLYFSLSASVFSLVSLPFGWEPLSPRAFLLLMAAGFCGGVAQLLLTESYRFADMSTIAPFEYTSIVLGLGFGYVLFGDVPTPTMLLGTALVVFAGIVIILREHRLGLKRRGARKHVTPQG
;
A
#
# COMPACT_ATOMS: atom_id res chain seq x y z
N VAL A 1 12.44 -5.14 -30.91
CA VAL A 1 11.11 -4.78 -31.45
C VAL A 1 10.22 -4.60 -30.26
N SER A 2 10.03 -3.34 -29.81
CA SER A 2 9.14 -2.98 -28.73
C SER A 2 7.73 -2.92 -29.31
N ASP A 3 6.92 -3.95 -29.04
CA ASP A 3 5.48 -3.82 -29.13
C ASP A 3 5.06 -2.67 -28.21
N ALA A 4 4.74 -1.54 -28.83
CA ALA A 4 4.01 -0.46 -28.18
C ALA A 4 2.64 -1.04 -27.79
N SER A 5 2.53 -1.57 -26.57
CA SER A 5 1.26 -2.05 -26.03
C SER A 5 0.28 -0.89 -26.11
N GLU A 6 -0.74 -1.03 -26.95
CA GLU A 6 -1.86 -0.11 -27.00
C GLU A 6 -2.33 0.18 -25.58
N SER A 7 -2.22 1.42 -25.16
CA SER A 7 -2.71 1.85 -23.86
C SER A 7 -4.22 1.56 -23.81
N ARG A 8 -4.61 0.58 -23.00
CA ARG A 8 -6.03 0.25 -22.76
C ARG A 8 -6.41 0.75 -21.36
N PRO A 9 -6.64 2.06 -21.21
CA PRO A 9 -6.80 2.67 -19.88
C PRO A 9 -7.97 2.07 -19.09
N LEU A 10 -9.07 1.70 -19.74
CA LEU A 10 -10.20 1.05 -19.07
C LEU A 10 -9.83 -0.31 -18.46
N ARG A 11 -8.98 -1.07 -19.15
CA ARG A 11 -8.48 -2.35 -18.61
C ARG A 11 -7.57 -2.12 -17.40
N GLY A 12 -6.67 -1.13 -17.47
CA GLY A 12 -5.84 -0.74 -16.34
C GLY A 12 -6.65 -0.29 -15.13
N ILE A 13 -7.68 0.52 -15.35
CA ILE A 13 -8.62 0.98 -14.30
C ILE A 13 -9.35 -0.21 -13.68
N GLY A 14 -9.92 -1.11 -14.50
CA GLY A 14 -10.64 -2.30 -14.01
C GLY A 14 -9.74 -3.20 -13.15
N LEU A 15 -8.50 -3.47 -13.59
CA LEU A 15 -7.52 -4.24 -12.82
C LEU A 15 -7.14 -3.54 -11.51
N LYS A 16 -7.02 -2.20 -11.52
CA LYS A 16 -6.73 -1.41 -10.32
C LYS A 16 -7.86 -1.50 -9.31
N VAL A 17 -9.11 -1.27 -9.72
CA VAL A 17 -10.28 -1.37 -8.84
C VAL A 17 -10.42 -2.77 -8.26
N LEU A 18 -10.22 -3.81 -9.08
CA LEU A 18 -10.24 -5.19 -8.60
C LEU A 18 -9.10 -5.47 -7.60
N SER A 19 -7.90 -4.97 -7.86
CA SER A 19 -6.77 -5.05 -6.92
C SER A 19 -7.12 -4.41 -5.58
N VAL A 20 -7.70 -3.21 -5.60
CA VAL A 20 -8.13 -2.49 -4.39
C VAL A 20 -9.18 -3.30 -3.61
N LEU A 21 -10.19 -3.84 -4.29
CA LEU A 21 -11.19 -4.70 -3.67
C LEU A 21 -10.54 -5.90 -2.97
N VAL A 22 -9.62 -6.59 -3.65
CA VAL A 22 -8.95 -7.77 -3.08
C VAL A 22 -8.02 -7.39 -1.92
N PHE A 23 -7.35 -6.21 -1.97
CA PHE A 23 -6.58 -5.71 -0.83
C PHE A 23 -7.45 -5.38 0.38
N VAL A 24 -8.64 -4.79 0.17
CA VAL A 24 -9.58 -4.53 1.27
C VAL A 24 -10.11 -5.85 1.85
N CYS A 25 -10.41 -6.85 1.00
CA CYS A 25 -10.74 -8.20 1.48
C CYS A 25 -9.60 -8.80 2.32
N MET A 26 -8.35 -8.69 1.86
CA MET A 26 -7.18 -9.12 2.64
C MET A 26 -7.14 -8.44 4.02
N SER A 27 -7.29 -7.12 4.06
CA SER A 27 -7.28 -6.35 5.32
C SER A 27 -8.41 -6.77 6.26
N THR A 28 -9.59 -7.01 5.70
CA THR A 28 -10.77 -7.50 6.42
C THR A 28 -10.52 -8.88 7.03
N LEU A 29 -9.91 -9.81 6.26
CA LEU A 29 -9.57 -11.14 6.74
C LEU A 29 -8.53 -11.10 7.88
N ILE A 30 -7.52 -10.23 7.77
CA ILE A 30 -6.52 -10.01 8.82
C ILE A 30 -7.19 -9.47 10.09
N LYS A 31 -8.08 -8.47 9.97
CA LYS A 31 -8.82 -7.93 11.10
C LYS A 31 -9.73 -9.00 11.74
N ALA A 32 -10.41 -9.81 10.93
CA ALA A 32 -11.27 -10.90 11.40
C ALA A 32 -10.51 -12.05 12.06
N ALA A 33 -9.21 -12.21 11.80
CA ALA A 33 -8.37 -13.21 12.46
C ALA A 33 -8.17 -12.91 13.96
N GLY A 34 -8.32 -11.65 14.36
CA GLY A 34 -8.31 -11.20 15.75
C GLY A 34 -7.03 -10.44 16.14
N SER A 35 -7.14 -9.71 17.26
CA SER A 35 -6.06 -8.88 17.79
C SER A 35 -5.06 -9.63 18.68
N THR A 36 -5.36 -10.89 19.04
CA THR A 36 -4.50 -11.71 19.90
C THR A 36 -3.30 -12.29 19.17
N ILE A 37 -3.36 -12.40 17.84
CA ILE A 37 -2.28 -12.98 17.03
C ILE A 37 -1.15 -11.96 16.88
N PRO A 38 0.10 -12.31 17.26
CA PRO A 38 1.25 -11.42 17.07
C PRO A 38 1.40 -10.96 15.61
N THR A 39 1.65 -9.67 15.42
CA THR A 39 1.70 -9.06 14.08
C THR A 39 2.76 -9.69 13.16
N GLY A 40 3.90 -10.12 13.74
CA GLY A 40 4.94 -10.85 13.00
C GLY A 40 4.45 -12.19 12.47
N GLN A 41 3.63 -12.90 13.25
CA GLN A 41 3.00 -14.16 12.85
C GLN A 41 2.00 -13.93 11.69
N ILE A 42 1.17 -12.87 11.77
CA ILE A 42 0.28 -12.47 10.67
C ILE A 42 1.10 -12.18 9.40
N THR A 43 2.18 -11.40 9.54
CA THR A 43 3.07 -11.03 8.43
C THR A 43 3.67 -12.27 7.77
N PHE A 44 4.08 -13.27 8.56
CA PHE A 44 4.60 -14.54 8.06
C PHE A 44 3.57 -15.30 7.22
N TYR A 45 2.44 -15.67 7.82
CA TYR A 45 1.42 -16.46 7.11
C TYR A 45 0.91 -15.73 5.86
N ARG A 46 0.61 -14.44 5.98
CA ARG A 46 0.20 -13.62 4.84
C ARG A 46 1.26 -13.66 3.72
N SER A 47 2.54 -13.61 4.04
CA SER A 47 3.61 -13.56 3.03
C SER A 47 3.88 -14.91 2.41
N VAL A 48 3.89 -15.99 3.19
CA VAL A 48 4.05 -17.37 2.71
C VAL A 48 2.91 -17.73 1.75
N PHE A 49 1.66 -17.48 2.13
CA PHE A 49 0.52 -17.81 1.28
C PHE A 49 0.36 -16.88 0.08
N ALA A 50 0.94 -15.67 0.10
CA ALA A 50 1.01 -14.81 -1.07
C ALA A 50 1.94 -15.37 -2.17
N ILE A 51 2.92 -16.21 -1.82
CA ILE A 51 3.80 -16.85 -2.81
C ILE A 51 3.01 -17.78 -3.72
N VAL A 52 1.96 -18.43 -3.21
CA VAL A 52 1.18 -19.40 -3.98
C VAL A 52 0.60 -18.81 -5.28
N PRO A 53 -0.23 -17.75 -5.27
CA PRO A 53 -0.76 -17.18 -6.50
C PRO A 53 0.33 -16.56 -7.37
N ILE A 54 1.43 -16.03 -6.79
CA ILE A 54 2.56 -15.49 -7.54
C ILE A 54 3.26 -16.59 -8.33
N VAL A 55 3.56 -17.73 -7.69
CA VAL A 55 4.19 -18.89 -8.35
C VAL A 55 3.28 -19.48 -9.41
N LEU A 56 1.99 -19.64 -9.14
CA LEU A 56 1.01 -20.11 -10.13
C LEU A 56 0.97 -19.20 -11.36
N PHE A 57 0.98 -17.88 -11.16
CA PHE A 57 1.06 -16.91 -12.25
C PHE A 57 2.36 -17.05 -13.07
N LEU A 58 3.50 -17.22 -12.40
CA LEU A 58 4.79 -17.40 -13.05
C LEU A 58 4.88 -18.72 -13.84
N ILE A 59 4.29 -19.79 -13.32
CA ILE A 59 4.18 -21.08 -14.04
C ILE A 59 3.33 -20.89 -15.30
N TRP A 60 2.17 -20.23 -15.17
CA TRP A 60 1.30 -19.95 -16.30
C TRP A 60 1.99 -19.12 -17.37
N ARG A 61 2.81 -18.14 -16.98
CA ARG A 61 3.62 -17.29 -17.85
C ARG A 61 4.87 -17.98 -18.38
N ARG A 62 5.22 -19.17 -17.89
CA ARG A 62 6.48 -19.89 -18.18
C ARG A 62 7.74 -19.09 -17.82
N GLU A 63 7.65 -18.20 -16.83
CA GLU A 63 8.72 -17.30 -16.40
C GLU A 63 9.35 -17.71 -15.05
N LEU A 64 8.96 -18.86 -14.48
CA LEU A 64 9.42 -19.33 -13.17
C LEU A 64 10.95 -19.47 -13.08
N ARG A 65 11.59 -20.00 -14.14
CA ARG A 65 13.05 -20.21 -14.17
C ARG A 65 13.85 -18.91 -14.09
N THR A 66 13.28 -17.80 -14.55
CA THR A 66 13.94 -16.48 -14.59
C THR A 66 13.47 -15.57 -13.46
N ALA A 67 12.46 -15.97 -12.69
CA ALA A 67 11.83 -15.15 -11.68
C ALA A 67 12.76 -14.77 -10.49
N LEU A 68 13.73 -15.64 -10.18
CA LEU A 68 14.73 -15.40 -9.13
C LEU A 68 16.04 -14.79 -9.66
N HIS A 69 16.13 -14.54 -10.97
CA HIS A 69 17.32 -13.92 -11.52
C HIS A 69 17.28 -12.41 -11.27
N THR A 70 18.21 -11.91 -10.47
CA THR A 70 18.30 -10.49 -10.09
C THR A 70 19.70 -9.92 -10.32
N ARG A 71 19.77 -8.63 -10.63
CA ARG A 71 21.01 -7.85 -10.77
C ARG A 71 21.29 -7.00 -9.50
N ASP A 72 20.27 -6.74 -8.68
CA ASP A 72 20.36 -5.91 -7.47
C ASP A 72 19.78 -6.61 -6.24
N PHE A 73 20.45 -7.68 -5.80
CA PHE A 73 20.04 -8.42 -4.60
C PHE A 73 19.97 -7.54 -3.35
N LYS A 74 20.92 -6.59 -3.17
CA LYS A 74 20.94 -5.68 -2.02
C LYS A 74 19.72 -4.77 -2.01
N GLY A 75 19.32 -4.27 -3.19
CA GLY A 75 18.10 -3.47 -3.34
C GLY A 75 16.85 -4.25 -2.96
N HIS A 76 16.74 -5.53 -3.34
CA HIS A 76 15.63 -6.39 -2.93
C HIS A 76 15.59 -6.62 -1.42
N VAL A 77 16.74 -6.88 -0.77
CA VAL A 77 16.81 -7.08 0.70
C VAL A 77 16.41 -5.80 1.43
N LEU A 78 16.94 -4.65 1.03
CA LEU A 78 16.58 -3.35 1.64
C LEU A 78 15.10 -3.04 1.45
N ARG A 79 14.57 -3.23 0.23
CA ARG A 79 13.15 -3.08 -0.08
C ARG A 79 12.30 -4.04 0.76
N GLY A 80 12.76 -5.28 0.90
CA GLY A 80 12.11 -6.31 1.73
C GLY A 80 12.02 -5.84 3.18
N PHE A 81 13.13 -5.45 3.79
CA PHE A 81 13.19 -5.02 5.18
C PHE A 81 12.28 -3.83 5.48
N VAL A 82 12.40 -2.74 4.71
CA VAL A 82 11.55 -1.55 4.87
C VAL A 82 10.08 -1.88 4.65
N GLY A 83 9.78 -2.70 3.63
CA GLY A 83 8.41 -3.09 3.32
C GLY A 83 7.77 -4.00 4.38
N ILE A 84 8.56 -4.86 5.04
CA ILE A 84 8.08 -5.72 6.13
C ILE A 84 7.75 -4.89 7.36
N LEU A 85 8.62 -3.95 7.73
CA LEU A 85 8.35 -3.03 8.83
C LEU A 85 7.07 -2.22 8.56
N ALA A 86 6.92 -1.68 7.33
CA ALA A 86 5.72 -0.98 6.93
C ALA A 86 4.47 -1.88 7.07
N MET A 87 4.54 -3.10 6.54
CA MET A 87 3.44 -4.06 6.56
C MET A 87 3.07 -4.49 7.98
N SER A 88 4.06 -4.77 8.83
CA SER A 88 3.82 -5.13 10.23
C SER A 88 3.16 -3.98 11.01
N CYS A 89 3.64 -2.76 10.85
CA CYS A 89 3.00 -1.59 11.45
C CYS A 89 1.56 -1.40 10.95
N GLY A 90 1.31 -1.62 9.65
CA GLY A 90 -0.03 -1.54 9.08
C GLY A 90 -0.97 -2.61 9.63
N PHE A 91 -0.52 -3.86 9.77
CA PHE A 91 -1.33 -4.93 10.35
C PHE A 91 -1.59 -4.72 11.84
N TYR A 92 -0.61 -4.22 12.58
CA TYR A 92 -0.83 -3.82 13.96
C TYR A 92 -1.95 -2.76 14.06
N GLY A 93 -1.91 -1.75 13.19
CA GLY A 93 -2.97 -0.75 13.13
C GLY A 93 -4.35 -1.33 12.79
N LEU A 94 -4.42 -2.28 11.83
CA LEU A 94 -5.67 -2.96 11.49
C LEU A 94 -6.28 -3.77 12.65
N GLN A 95 -5.44 -4.28 13.55
CA GLN A 95 -5.91 -5.02 14.71
C GLN A 95 -6.48 -4.10 15.80
N HIS A 96 -6.00 -2.85 15.90
CA HIS A 96 -6.31 -1.93 16.99
C HIS A 96 -7.22 -0.77 16.60
N LEU A 97 -7.47 -0.57 15.30
CA LEU A 97 -8.33 0.48 14.78
C LEU A 97 -9.55 -0.08 14.04
N PRO A 98 -10.65 0.68 13.95
CA PRO A 98 -11.68 0.42 12.95
C PRO A 98 -11.11 0.36 11.55
N LEU A 99 -11.62 -0.58 10.72
CA LEU A 99 -11.09 -0.79 9.37
C LEU A 99 -11.08 0.48 8.51
N PRO A 100 -12.15 1.31 8.50
CA PRO A 100 -12.15 2.55 7.74
C PRO A 100 -11.11 3.57 8.20
N GLU A 101 -10.87 3.67 9.52
CA GLU A 101 -9.86 4.59 10.09
C GLU A 101 -8.45 4.17 9.69
N ALA A 102 -8.11 2.90 9.82
CA ALA A 102 -6.81 2.37 9.42
C ALA A 102 -6.53 2.63 7.92
N ILE A 103 -7.53 2.44 7.05
CA ILE A 103 -7.42 2.74 5.62
C ILE A 103 -7.23 4.24 5.40
N ALA A 104 -8.02 5.09 6.05
CA ALA A 104 -7.97 6.54 5.88
C ALA A 104 -6.63 7.14 6.32
N ILE A 105 -6.09 6.73 7.47
CA ILE A 105 -4.77 7.15 7.95
C ILE A 105 -3.66 6.65 6.99
N GLY A 106 -3.81 5.45 6.44
CA GLY A 106 -2.87 4.89 5.46
C GLY A 106 -2.67 5.76 4.22
N TYR A 107 -3.65 6.61 3.87
CA TYR A 107 -3.50 7.60 2.78
C TYR A 107 -2.51 8.74 3.08
N ALA A 108 -1.90 8.78 4.25
CA ALA A 108 -0.70 9.58 4.48
C ALA A 108 0.49 9.14 3.60
N MET A 109 0.49 7.90 3.09
CA MET A 109 1.61 7.37 2.29
C MET A 109 1.94 8.20 1.04
N PRO A 110 1.01 8.63 0.18
CA PRO A 110 1.31 9.52 -0.95
C PRO A 110 1.90 10.87 -0.52
N ILE A 111 1.49 11.37 0.63
CA ILE A 111 1.98 12.63 1.21
C ILE A 111 3.47 12.47 1.58
N PHE A 112 3.81 11.41 2.31
CA PHE A 112 5.20 11.08 2.63
C PHE A 112 6.02 10.81 1.36
N ALA A 113 5.44 10.18 0.32
CA ALA A 113 6.13 9.94 -0.94
C ALA A 113 6.56 11.26 -1.63
N VAL A 114 5.72 12.29 -1.60
CA VAL A 114 6.08 13.63 -2.12
C VAL A 114 7.18 14.27 -1.27
N LEU A 115 7.08 14.17 0.05
CA LEU A 115 8.08 14.70 0.98
C LEU A 115 9.45 14.04 0.73
N PHE A 116 9.49 12.72 0.64
CA PHE A 116 10.73 11.97 0.40
C PHE A 116 11.29 12.19 -1.01
N ALA A 117 10.45 12.37 -2.02
CA ALA A 117 10.92 12.74 -3.35
C ALA A 117 11.63 14.11 -3.34
N ALA A 118 11.11 15.07 -2.57
CA ALA A 118 11.75 16.37 -2.39
C ALA A 118 13.12 16.25 -1.69
N VAL A 119 13.17 15.49 -0.59
CA VAL A 119 14.37 15.41 0.28
C VAL A 119 15.43 14.49 -0.34
N PHE A 120 15.09 13.27 -0.72
CA PHE A 120 16.05 12.26 -1.15
C PHE A 120 16.39 12.32 -2.64
N LEU A 121 15.40 12.64 -3.47
CA LEU A 121 15.59 12.73 -4.93
C LEU A 121 15.93 14.17 -5.37
N LYS A 122 15.96 15.13 -4.41
CA LYS A 122 16.20 16.56 -4.68
C LYS A 122 15.31 17.12 -5.77
N GLU A 123 14.10 16.56 -5.91
CA GLU A 123 13.12 17.07 -6.84
C GLU A 123 12.62 18.45 -6.38
N THR A 124 12.56 19.41 -7.30
CA THR A 124 11.99 20.73 -7.01
C THR A 124 10.49 20.61 -6.81
N VAL A 125 10.07 20.56 -5.55
CA VAL A 125 8.65 20.52 -5.18
C VAL A 125 8.11 21.95 -5.20
N ARG A 126 7.20 22.26 -6.12
CA ARG A 126 6.56 23.57 -6.23
C ARG A 126 5.63 23.82 -5.04
N LEU A 127 5.45 25.10 -4.68
CA LEU A 127 4.62 25.55 -3.55
C LEU A 127 3.25 24.83 -3.49
N PHE A 128 2.62 24.62 -4.63
CA PHE A 128 1.36 23.90 -4.73
C PHE A 128 1.39 22.46 -4.16
N ARG A 129 2.49 21.71 -4.36
CA ARG A 129 2.64 20.37 -3.75
C ARG A 129 2.79 20.48 -2.23
N TRP A 130 3.49 21.50 -1.75
CA TRP A 130 3.63 21.77 -0.32
C TRP A 130 2.30 22.11 0.36
N THR A 131 1.43 22.91 -0.31
CA THR A 131 0.10 23.20 0.23
C THR A 131 -0.78 21.94 0.28
N ALA A 132 -0.74 21.09 -0.76
CA ALA A 132 -1.48 19.85 -0.77
C ALA A 132 -0.96 18.87 0.31
N VAL A 133 0.36 18.77 0.52
CA VAL A 133 0.97 18.01 1.62
C VAL A 133 0.48 18.54 2.96
N GLY A 134 0.46 19.86 3.17
CA GLY A 134 -0.03 20.48 4.40
C GLY A 134 -1.50 20.14 4.68
N ILE A 135 -2.38 20.25 3.68
CA ILE A 135 -3.81 19.90 3.80
C ILE A 135 -3.98 18.41 4.15
N GLY A 136 -3.23 17.54 3.45
CA GLY A 136 -3.29 16.09 3.72
C GLY A 136 -2.82 15.71 5.11
N LEU A 137 -1.69 16.29 5.58
CA LEU A 137 -1.22 16.07 6.97
C LEU A 137 -2.23 16.59 8.00
N LEU A 138 -2.86 17.73 7.73
CA LEU A 138 -3.92 18.25 8.58
C LEU A 138 -5.10 17.29 8.65
N GLY A 139 -5.48 16.68 7.54
CA GLY A 139 -6.50 15.62 7.50
C GLY A 139 -6.12 14.40 8.35
N VAL A 140 -4.86 13.94 8.27
CA VAL A 140 -4.35 12.84 9.12
C VAL A 140 -4.40 13.22 10.59
N VAL A 141 -4.00 14.44 10.97
CA VAL A 141 -4.09 14.95 12.33
C VAL A 141 -5.54 14.95 12.81
N VAL A 142 -6.50 15.43 12.00
CA VAL A 142 -7.93 15.45 12.35
C VAL A 142 -8.45 14.03 12.62
N ILE A 143 -8.07 13.02 11.82
CA ILE A 143 -8.47 11.63 12.04
C ILE A 143 -7.87 11.07 13.34
N THR A 144 -6.59 11.36 13.59
CA THR A 144 -5.83 10.73 14.67
C THR A 144 -5.97 11.47 16.00
N TRP A 145 -6.31 12.75 16.00
CA TRP A 145 -6.41 13.58 17.20
C TRP A 145 -7.25 12.98 18.31
N PRO A 146 -8.49 12.51 18.07
CA PRO A 146 -9.33 11.92 19.13
C PRO A 146 -8.68 10.67 19.76
N ARG A 147 -7.84 9.94 19.02
CA ARG A 147 -7.14 8.76 19.52
C ARG A 147 -5.89 9.11 20.32
N LEU A 148 -5.17 10.17 19.90
CA LEU A 148 -3.97 10.64 20.60
C LEU A 148 -4.29 11.29 21.95
N THR A 149 -5.45 11.94 22.11
CA THR A 149 -5.88 12.49 23.40
C THR A 149 -6.11 11.39 24.43
N LEU A 150 -6.56 10.19 24.02
CA LEU A 150 -6.74 9.05 24.89
C LEU A 150 -5.43 8.49 25.48
N LEU A 151 -4.30 8.68 24.80
CA LEU A 151 -2.98 8.34 25.35
C LEU A 151 -2.63 9.15 26.60
N ARG A 152 -3.03 10.43 26.62
CA ARG A 152 -2.73 11.36 27.72
C ARG A 152 -3.50 10.99 28.99
N ASP A 153 -4.70 10.45 28.81
CA ASP A 153 -5.60 10.17 29.93
C ASP A 153 -5.42 8.77 30.53
N GLY A 154 -4.43 7.98 30.00
CA GLY A 154 -4.07 6.65 30.51
C GLY A 154 -5.21 5.61 30.47
N GLY A 155 -6.24 5.86 29.68
CA GLY A 155 -7.44 5.04 29.60
C GLY A 155 -7.36 3.86 28.61
N MET A 156 -8.48 3.15 28.44
CA MET A 156 -8.62 1.99 27.52
C MET A 156 -8.31 2.31 26.03
N GLY A 157 -8.20 3.60 25.67
CA GLY A 157 -7.85 4.05 24.32
C GLY A 157 -6.36 4.04 23.96
N ALA A 158 -5.47 3.64 24.86
CA ALA A 158 -4.02 3.61 24.59
C ALA A 158 -3.66 2.67 23.43
N SER A 159 -4.36 1.54 23.26
CA SER A 159 -4.14 0.59 22.17
C SER A 159 -4.57 1.16 20.82
N GLU A 160 -5.63 1.94 20.76
CA GLU A 160 -6.09 2.58 19.52
C GLU A 160 -5.15 3.71 19.09
N ALA A 161 -4.62 4.46 20.04
CA ALA A 161 -3.66 5.52 19.77
C ALA A 161 -2.31 4.93 19.26
N THR A 162 -1.81 3.84 19.85
CA THR A 162 -0.64 3.13 19.33
C THR A 162 -0.91 2.54 17.97
N GLY A 163 -2.12 2.04 17.70
CA GLY A 163 -2.58 1.60 16.39
C GLY A 163 -2.51 2.72 15.35
N ALA A 164 -3.00 3.92 15.67
CA ALA A 164 -2.96 5.08 14.78
C ALA A 164 -1.51 5.51 14.46
N LEU A 165 -0.64 5.58 15.47
CA LEU A 165 0.78 5.87 15.28
C LEU A 165 1.48 4.81 14.41
N ALA A 166 1.14 3.53 14.61
CA ALA A 166 1.67 2.45 13.79
C ALA A 166 1.24 2.58 12.33
N VAL A 167 0.00 2.96 12.04
CA VAL A 167 -0.44 3.20 10.64
C VAL A 167 0.29 4.40 10.02
N ILE A 168 0.50 5.48 10.76
CA ILE A 168 1.28 6.63 10.28
C ILE A 168 2.72 6.19 9.96
N LEU A 169 3.35 5.43 10.85
CA LEU A 169 4.69 4.88 10.63
C LEU A 169 4.70 3.92 9.42
N SER A 170 3.68 3.08 9.29
CA SER A 170 3.48 2.23 8.12
C SER A 170 3.42 3.03 6.82
N ALA A 171 2.66 4.14 6.80
CA ALA A 171 2.56 5.03 5.65
C ALA A 171 3.91 5.68 5.30
N CYS A 172 4.65 6.11 6.28
CA CYS A 172 6.00 6.67 6.13
C CYS A 172 6.98 5.63 5.53
N LEU A 173 7.08 4.44 6.14
CA LEU A 173 7.92 3.34 5.66
C LEU A 173 7.45 2.81 4.29
N GLY A 174 6.14 2.78 4.05
CA GLY A 174 5.55 2.42 2.76
C GLY A 174 5.96 3.38 1.65
N ALA A 175 6.00 4.67 1.92
CA ALA A 175 6.50 5.68 0.99
C ALA A 175 8.00 5.47 0.67
N MET A 176 8.82 5.14 1.67
CA MET A 176 10.23 4.76 1.43
C MET A 176 10.34 3.49 0.58
N ALA A 177 9.56 2.47 0.90
CA ALA A 177 9.51 1.24 0.12
C ALA A 177 9.12 1.49 -1.34
N MET A 178 8.19 2.42 -1.60
CA MET A 178 7.78 2.83 -2.95
C MET A 178 8.93 3.48 -3.73
N ILE A 179 9.76 4.30 -3.09
CA ILE A 179 10.96 4.88 -3.72
C ILE A 179 11.97 3.78 -4.09
N LEU A 180 12.18 2.80 -3.21
CA LEU A 180 13.04 1.67 -3.47
C LEU A 180 12.51 0.81 -4.65
N VAL A 181 11.20 0.58 -4.71
CA VAL A 181 10.57 -0.10 -5.86
C VAL A 181 10.80 0.68 -7.15
N ARG A 182 10.61 2.01 -7.15
CA ARG A 182 10.88 2.84 -8.34
C ARG A 182 12.33 2.69 -8.84
N LYS A 183 13.28 2.58 -7.91
CA LYS A 183 14.68 2.32 -8.27
C LYS A 183 14.87 0.94 -8.90
N LEU A 184 14.26 -0.09 -8.29
CA LEU A 184 14.38 -1.48 -8.76
C LEU A 184 13.71 -1.73 -10.12
N VAL A 185 12.59 -1.08 -10.42
CA VAL A 185 11.85 -1.27 -11.69
C VAL A 185 12.69 -0.90 -12.92
N HIS A 186 13.73 -0.07 -12.78
CA HIS A 186 14.63 0.26 -13.89
C HIS A 186 15.57 -0.90 -14.26
N SER A 187 15.87 -1.80 -13.34
CA SER A 187 16.82 -2.91 -13.53
C SER A 187 16.18 -4.30 -13.45
N GLU A 188 15.01 -4.41 -12.81
CA GLU A 188 14.37 -5.66 -12.43
C GLU A 188 12.97 -5.83 -13.03
N ARG A 189 12.58 -7.10 -13.24
CA ARG A 189 11.22 -7.42 -13.68
C ARG A 189 10.25 -7.29 -12.50
N THR A 190 9.03 -6.81 -12.75
CA THR A 190 8.04 -6.54 -11.71
C THR A 190 7.70 -7.78 -10.88
N HIS A 191 7.53 -8.94 -11.52
CA HIS A 191 7.24 -10.19 -10.80
C HIS A 191 8.43 -10.66 -9.93
N THR A 192 9.67 -10.38 -10.33
CA THR A 192 10.87 -10.64 -9.52
C THR A 192 10.82 -9.80 -8.24
N ILE A 193 10.49 -8.51 -8.34
CA ILE A 193 10.36 -7.62 -7.18
C ILE A 193 9.31 -8.14 -6.19
N VAL A 194 8.14 -8.57 -6.70
CA VAL A 194 7.04 -9.08 -5.87
C VAL A 194 7.40 -10.40 -5.21
N LEU A 195 8.06 -11.31 -5.93
CA LEU A 195 8.49 -12.60 -5.41
C LEU A 195 9.55 -12.44 -4.31
N TYR A 196 10.60 -11.63 -4.58
CA TYR A 196 11.64 -11.34 -3.57
C TYR A 196 11.05 -10.68 -2.33
N PHE A 197 10.10 -9.78 -2.49
CA PHE A 197 9.41 -9.17 -1.37
C PHE A 197 8.68 -10.21 -0.52
N SER A 198 7.90 -11.10 -1.12
CA SER A 198 7.15 -12.13 -0.39
C SER A 198 8.09 -13.13 0.29
N LEU A 199 9.18 -13.53 -0.38
CA LEU A 199 10.21 -14.39 0.22
C LEU A 199 10.93 -13.71 1.38
N SER A 200 11.39 -12.47 1.18
CA SER A 200 12.05 -11.69 2.25
C SER A 200 11.11 -11.49 3.42
N ALA A 201 9.83 -11.16 3.17
CA ALA A 201 8.85 -10.97 4.22
C ALA A 201 8.60 -12.26 5.01
N SER A 202 8.57 -13.41 4.34
CA SER A 202 8.43 -14.71 5.01
C SER A 202 9.65 -15.01 5.89
N VAL A 203 10.87 -14.77 5.40
CA VAL A 203 12.10 -15.05 6.15
C VAL A 203 12.29 -14.09 7.32
N PHE A 204 12.17 -12.78 7.08
CA PHE A 204 12.39 -11.79 8.14
C PHE A 204 11.32 -11.85 9.23
N SER A 205 10.07 -12.17 8.90
CA SER A 205 9.04 -12.32 9.93
C SER A 205 9.28 -13.48 10.89
N LEU A 206 10.12 -14.48 10.52
CA LEU A 206 10.55 -15.55 11.44
C LEU A 206 11.38 -15.01 12.62
N VAL A 207 12.02 -13.85 12.49
CA VAL A 207 12.70 -13.21 13.62
C VAL A 207 11.73 -12.90 14.77
N SER A 208 10.45 -12.78 14.48
CA SER A 208 9.42 -12.60 15.53
C SER A 208 9.01 -13.89 16.24
N LEU A 209 9.44 -15.07 15.78
CA LEU A 209 9.07 -16.36 16.35
C LEU A 209 9.41 -16.48 17.86
N PRO A 210 10.62 -16.07 18.34
CA PRO A 210 10.97 -16.14 19.74
C PRO A 210 10.14 -15.23 20.66
N PHE A 211 9.43 -14.26 20.08
CA PHE A 211 8.64 -13.28 20.83
C PHE A 211 7.20 -13.74 21.10
N GLY A 212 6.95 -15.05 21.06
CA GLY A 212 5.71 -15.64 21.53
C GLY A 212 4.65 -15.77 20.43
N TRP A 213 4.93 -16.59 19.40
CA TRP A 213 3.88 -16.98 18.47
C TRP A 213 2.86 -17.88 19.17
N GLU A 214 1.58 -17.56 18.93
CA GLU A 214 0.46 -18.27 19.50
C GLU A 214 0.03 -19.44 18.59
N PRO A 215 -0.39 -20.61 19.16
CA PRO A 215 -1.00 -21.66 18.36
C PRO A 215 -2.30 -21.12 17.72
N LEU A 216 -2.37 -21.17 16.38
CA LEU A 216 -3.52 -20.67 15.64
C LEU A 216 -4.70 -21.63 15.76
N SER A 217 -5.88 -21.10 16.04
CA SER A 217 -7.11 -21.85 15.84
C SER A 217 -7.28 -22.18 14.33
N PRO A 218 -7.97 -23.29 13.98
CA PRO A 218 -8.22 -23.62 12.56
C PRO A 218 -8.87 -22.47 11.77
N ARG A 219 -9.77 -21.73 12.42
CA ARG A 219 -10.41 -20.54 11.81
C ARG A 219 -9.39 -19.44 11.52
N ALA A 220 -8.55 -19.09 12.51
CA ALA A 220 -7.53 -18.06 12.33
C ALA A 220 -6.51 -18.43 11.24
N PHE A 221 -6.09 -19.70 11.21
CA PHE A 221 -5.20 -20.21 10.17
C PHE A 221 -5.81 -20.07 8.77
N LEU A 222 -7.08 -20.48 8.58
CA LEU A 222 -7.78 -20.35 7.29
C LEU A 222 -7.94 -18.87 6.87
N LEU A 223 -8.25 -17.98 7.81
CA LEU A 223 -8.36 -16.54 7.54
C LEU A 223 -7.01 -15.94 7.08
N LEU A 224 -5.91 -16.30 7.75
CA LEU A 224 -4.57 -15.82 7.37
C LEU A 224 -4.08 -16.43 6.05
N MET A 225 -4.42 -17.69 5.77
CA MET A 225 -4.16 -18.34 4.49
C MET A 225 -4.90 -17.61 3.37
N ALA A 226 -6.21 -17.36 3.54
CA ALA A 226 -7.02 -16.62 2.58
C ALA A 226 -6.52 -15.18 2.41
N ALA A 227 -6.13 -14.50 3.51
CA ALA A 227 -5.54 -13.16 3.46
C ALA A 227 -4.25 -13.14 2.65
N GLY A 228 -3.37 -14.13 2.84
CA GLY A 228 -2.14 -14.27 2.07
C GLY A 228 -2.41 -14.47 0.58
N PHE A 229 -3.31 -15.37 0.25
CA PHE A 229 -3.72 -15.62 -1.14
C PHE A 229 -4.29 -14.35 -1.79
N CYS A 230 -5.23 -13.66 -1.12
CA CYS A 230 -5.75 -12.37 -1.56
C CYS A 230 -4.63 -11.35 -1.75
N GLY A 231 -3.68 -11.25 -0.81
CA GLY A 231 -2.55 -10.34 -0.91
C GLY A 231 -1.67 -10.59 -2.13
N GLY A 232 -1.40 -11.85 -2.47
CA GLY A 232 -0.67 -12.22 -3.68
C GLY A 232 -1.43 -11.88 -4.96
N VAL A 233 -2.72 -12.22 -5.03
CA VAL A 233 -3.59 -11.89 -6.17
C VAL A 233 -3.70 -10.37 -6.35
N ALA A 234 -3.97 -9.62 -5.27
CA ALA A 234 -4.07 -8.17 -5.32
C ALA A 234 -2.78 -7.52 -5.83
N GLN A 235 -1.62 -8.02 -5.40
CA GLN A 235 -0.32 -7.53 -5.85
C GLN A 235 -0.06 -7.80 -7.33
N LEU A 236 -0.48 -8.96 -7.84
CA LEU A 236 -0.42 -9.28 -9.27
C LEU A 236 -1.32 -8.37 -10.10
N LEU A 237 -2.58 -8.18 -9.68
CA LEU A 237 -3.55 -7.29 -10.34
C LEU A 237 -3.05 -5.84 -10.37
N LEU A 238 -2.51 -5.36 -9.24
CA LEU A 238 -1.91 -4.03 -9.15
C LEU A 238 -0.75 -3.86 -10.13
N THR A 239 0.13 -4.84 -10.17
CA THR A 239 1.28 -4.85 -11.06
C THR A 239 0.86 -4.86 -12.53
N GLU A 240 -0.10 -5.71 -12.90
CA GLU A 240 -0.62 -5.75 -14.26
C GLU A 240 -1.36 -4.46 -14.63
N SER A 241 -2.03 -3.78 -13.69
CA SER A 241 -2.71 -2.51 -13.98
C SER A 241 -1.75 -1.44 -14.50
N TYR A 242 -0.51 -1.39 -13.98
CA TYR A 242 0.53 -0.47 -14.41
C TYR A 242 1.04 -0.72 -15.85
N ARG A 243 0.79 -1.91 -16.40
CA ARG A 243 1.16 -2.22 -17.80
C ARG A 243 0.17 -1.65 -18.81
N PHE A 244 -1.09 -1.45 -18.40
CA PHE A 244 -2.17 -1.01 -19.30
C PHE A 244 -2.51 0.47 -19.19
N ALA A 245 -2.11 1.13 -18.10
CA ALA A 245 -2.39 2.54 -17.89
C ALA A 245 -1.29 3.25 -17.10
N ASP A 246 -1.07 4.51 -17.39
CA ASP A 246 -0.16 5.36 -16.63
C ASP A 246 -0.60 5.46 -15.16
N MET A 247 0.38 5.53 -14.25
CA MET A 247 0.13 5.63 -12.80
C MET A 247 -0.80 6.80 -12.44
N SER A 248 -0.65 7.95 -13.12
CA SER A 248 -1.51 9.11 -12.93
C SER A 248 -2.98 8.89 -13.31
N THR A 249 -3.25 7.92 -14.19
CA THR A 249 -4.61 7.55 -14.60
C THR A 249 -5.28 6.64 -13.60
N ILE A 250 -4.54 5.69 -13.02
CA ILE A 250 -5.11 4.67 -12.13
C ILE A 250 -5.04 5.02 -10.63
N ALA A 251 -4.14 5.96 -10.25
CA ALA A 251 -3.96 6.35 -8.85
C ALA A 251 -5.23 6.88 -8.15
N PRO A 252 -6.14 7.66 -8.80
CA PRO A 252 -7.39 8.09 -8.16
C PRO A 252 -8.28 6.94 -7.71
N PHE A 253 -8.19 5.78 -8.39
CA PHE A 253 -9.01 4.61 -8.06
C PHE A 253 -8.53 3.89 -6.78
N GLU A 254 -7.38 4.25 -6.23
CA GLU A 254 -6.96 3.83 -4.88
C GLU A 254 -8.00 4.24 -3.83
N TYR A 255 -8.58 5.44 -3.97
CA TYR A 255 -9.55 5.98 -3.01
C TYR A 255 -10.87 5.20 -2.96
N THR A 256 -11.14 4.29 -3.90
CA THR A 256 -12.28 3.37 -3.81
C THR A 256 -12.17 2.45 -2.58
N SER A 257 -10.96 2.23 -2.05
CA SER A 257 -10.77 1.43 -0.83
C SER A 257 -11.40 2.07 0.40
N ILE A 258 -11.59 3.40 0.44
CA ILE A 258 -12.32 4.06 1.54
C ILE A 258 -13.78 3.62 1.53
N VAL A 259 -14.42 3.66 0.36
CA VAL A 259 -15.83 3.26 0.22
C VAL A 259 -16.00 1.79 0.58
N LEU A 260 -15.09 0.94 0.09
CA LEU A 260 -15.08 -0.50 0.42
C LEU A 260 -14.78 -0.74 1.90
N GLY A 261 -13.83 0.01 2.47
CA GLY A 261 -13.47 -0.07 3.89
C GLY A 261 -14.61 0.35 4.81
N LEU A 262 -15.33 1.41 4.44
CA LEU A 262 -16.55 1.83 5.14
C LEU A 262 -17.64 0.75 5.07
N GLY A 263 -17.88 0.19 3.86
CA GLY A 263 -18.87 -0.87 3.66
C GLY A 263 -18.54 -2.13 4.45
N PHE A 264 -17.33 -2.67 4.31
CA PHE A 264 -16.91 -3.87 5.04
C PHE A 264 -16.77 -3.62 6.55
N GLY A 265 -16.28 -2.45 6.95
CA GLY A 265 -16.19 -2.06 8.36
C GLY A 265 -17.56 -2.06 9.02
N TYR A 266 -18.54 -1.42 8.38
CA TYR A 266 -19.91 -1.37 8.89
C TYR A 266 -20.60 -2.74 8.92
N VAL A 267 -20.57 -3.47 7.79
CA VAL A 267 -21.32 -4.73 7.65
C VAL A 267 -20.73 -5.86 8.49
N LEU A 268 -19.39 -5.96 8.58
CA LEU A 268 -18.73 -7.10 9.21
C LEU A 268 -18.28 -6.84 10.65
N PHE A 269 -17.98 -5.59 11.00
CA PHE A 269 -17.43 -5.24 12.32
C PHE A 269 -18.32 -4.28 13.09
N GLY A 270 -19.37 -3.71 12.47
CA GLY A 270 -20.21 -2.67 13.10
C GLY A 270 -19.48 -1.34 13.28
N ASP A 271 -18.40 -1.12 12.55
CA ASP A 271 -17.58 0.11 12.63
C ASP A 271 -18.38 1.31 12.08
N VAL A 272 -18.89 2.16 12.95
CA VAL A 272 -19.61 3.38 12.54
C VAL A 272 -18.61 4.53 12.38
N PRO A 273 -18.53 5.16 11.19
CA PRO A 273 -17.59 6.26 10.97
C PRO A 273 -17.97 7.50 11.81
N THR A 274 -16.99 8.07 12.50
CA THR A 274 -17.18 9.31 13.26
C THR A 274 -17.13 10.52 12.32
N PRO A 275 -17.80 11.66 12.67
CA PRO A 275 -17.72 12.89 11.88
C PRO A 275 -16.30 13.41 11.71
N THR A 276 -15.45 13.28 12.72
CA THR A 276 -14.03 13.65 12.67
C THR A 276 -13.25 12.78 11.68
N MET A 277 -13.50 11.47 11.65
CA MET A 277 -12.94 10.55 10.67
C MET A 277 -13.38 10.94 9.25
N LEU A 278 -14.66 11.21 9.02
CA LEU A 278 -15.17 11.60 7.70
C LEU A 278 -14.55 12.91 7.21
N LEU A 279 -14.46 13.92 8.09
CA LEU A 279 -13.85 15.22 7.76
C LEU A 279 -12.36 15.06 7.41
N GLY A 280 -11.60 14.37 8.26
CA GLY A 280 -10.17 14.16 8.02
C GLY A 280 -9.91 13.33 6.75
N THR A 281 -10.74 12.30 6.52
CA THR A 281 -10.71 11.50 5.27
C THR A 281 -10.96 12.36 4.04
N ALA A 282 -11.96 13.25 4.08
CA ALA A 282 -12.24 14.17 3.00
C ALA A 282 -11.05 15.10 2.68
N LEU A 283 -10.37 15.61 3.72
CA LEU A 283 -9.15 16.44 3.54
C LEU A 283 -8.00 15.64 2.90
N VAL A 284 -7.74 14.41 3.36
CA VAL A 284 -6.67 13.56 2.81
C VAL A 284 -6.96 13.20 1.34
N VAL A 285 -8.19 12.78 1.05
CA VAL A 285 -8.62 12.43 -0.31
C VAL A 285 -8.53 13.64 -1.24
N PHE A 286 -9.03 14.79 -0.80
CA PHE A 286 -8.95 16.04 -1.55
C PHE A 286 -7.50 16.41 -1.88
N ALA A 287 -6.61 16.40 -0.88
CA ALA A 287 -5.18 16.67 -1.09
C ALA A 287 -4.55 15.71 -2.10
N GLY A 288 -4.83 14.42 -1.98
CA GLY A 288 -4.33 13.39 -2.90
C GLY A 288 -4.84 13.57 -4.33
N ILE A 289 -6.13 13.79 -4.51
CA ILE A 289 -6.74 14.03 -5.83
C ILE A 289 -6.14 15.28 -6.48
N VAL A 290 -5.97 16.36 -5.72
CA VAL A 290 -5.39 17.61 -6.20
C VAL A 290 -3.95 17.38 -6.70
N ILE A 291 -3.12 16.63 -5.97
CA ILE A 291 -1.77 16.25 -6.41
C ILE A 291 -1.83 15.48 -7.74
N ILE A 292 -2.66 14.44 -7.81
CA ILE A 292 -2.78 13.56 -8.98
C ILE A 292 -3.24 14.30 -10.23
N LEU A 293 -4.32 15.08 -10.12
CA LEU A 293 -4.88 15.85 -11.25
C LEU A 293 -3.87 16.84 -11.81
N ARG A 294 -3.10 17.49 -10.94
CA ARG A 294 -2.09 18.45 -11.40
C ARG A 294 -0.88 17.76 -12.04
N GLU A 295 -0.43 16.64 -11.50
CA GLU A 295 0.63 15.85 -12.12
C GLU A 295 0.23 15.35 -13.50
N HIS A 296 -1.00 14.90 -13.66
CA HIS A 296 -1.56 14.52 -14.95
C HIS A 296 -1.53 15.67 -15.95
N ARG A 297 -2.01 16.86 -15.56
CA ARG A 297 -1.98 18.08 -16.43
C ARG A 297 -0.56 18.50 -16.81
N LEU A 298 0.40 18.40 -15.90
CA LEU A 298 1.81 18.73 -16.17
C LEU A 298 2.46 17.69 -17.09
N GLY A 299 2.13 16.41 -16.94
CA GLY A 299 2.57 15.33 -17.81
C GLY A 299 2.09 15.53 -19.25
N LEU A 300 0.83 15.90 -19.44
CA LEU A 300 0.26 16.22 -20.76
C LEU A 300 0.97 17.42 -21.42
N LYS A 301 1.26 18.50 -20.68
CA LYS A 301 2.00 19.65 -21.19
C LYS A 301 3.42 19.30 -21.63
N ARG A 302 4.14 18.45 -20.88
CA ARG A 302 5.48 17.97 -21.24
C ARG A 302 5.47 17.07 -22.49
N ARG A 303 4.46 16.21 -22.65
CA ARG A 303 4.27 15.38 -23.85
C ARG A 303 3.92 16.25 -25.07
N GLY A 304 3.09 17.27 -24.91
CA GLY A 304 2.77 18.25 -25.97
C GLY A 304 4.00 19.02 -26.44
N ALA A 305 4.79 19.57 -25.50
CA ALA A 305 6.01 20.31 -25.82
C ALA A 305 7.06 19.45 -26.56
N ARG A 306 7.20 18.14 -26.21
CA ARG A 306 8.10 17.23 -26.93
C ARG A 306 7.64 16.91 -28.35
N LYS A 307 6.34 16.92 -28.65
CA LYS A 307 5.82 16.71 -30.01
C LYS A 307 6.04 17.89 -30.94
N HIS A 308 6.24 19.10 -30.39
CA HIS A 308 6.50 20.31 -31.18
C HIS A 308 7.98 20.58 -31.46
N VAL A 309 8.89 19.79 -30.87
CA VAL A 309 10.32 19.82 -31.19
C VAL A 309 10.58 18.65 -32.14
N THR A 310 10.13 18.76 -33.38
CA THR A 310 10.65 17.93 -34.48
C THR A 310 11.94 18.62 -34.96
N PRO A 311 13.07 17.93 -35.02
CA PRO A 311 14.23 18.47 -35.69
C PRO A 311 13.88 18.58 -37.18
N GLN A 312 13.75 19.78 -37.68
CA GLN A 312 13.96 20.05 -39.09
C GLN A 312 15.46 20.13 -39.31
N GLY A 313 15.97 19.26 -40.17
CA GLY A 313 17.34 19.26 -40.67
C GLY A 313 17.88 17.87 -40.72
#